data_246d9e5405546cbfa85f844beeaf9426
#
_entry.id   246d9e5405546cbfa85f844beeaf9426
#
_cell.length_a   1.000
_cell.length_b   1.000
_cell.length_c   1.000
_cell.angle_alpha   90.00
_cell.angle_beta   90.00
_cell.angle_gamma   90.00
#
_symmetry.space_group_name_H-M   'P 1'
#
loop_
_entity.id
_entity.type
_entity.pdbx_description
1 polymer ?
#
loop_
_entity_poly.entity_id
_entity_poly.type
_entity_poly.pdbx_seq_one_letter_code
_entity_poly.pdbx_strand_id
1 'polypeptide(L)'
;MHDRTARRIASGVALLAGLAAGTTQAATWSDTFLGYRYGTQFTEPGNPNDVEKHILQFTHVSGYSLGQNFLNLDVLQSDDADPASGGESGATEAYLTYRHQLHFGKLFDEPLAFGPVKDVGLTGGFDLNTKNTEFAPRKRMLVVGPTLKFDLPKGFLDLSLFYAHEWNHCGAGFCEVNEIEFAPYYQINLAWGLPLELGALPLKFQGFYNFNHEKGDDYQGNATESEQLLRTALMLDVGRLAWGEENQLWAGIGYEYWRNKFGNHDKPGVDTDAPTLQVEWHF
;
A
#
# COMPACT_ATOMS: atom_id res chain seq x y z
N MET A 1 -38.38 -2.66 1.23
CA MET A 1 -37.26 -1.86 0.67
C MET A 1 -35.87 -2.52 0.87
N HIS A 2 -35.79 -3.75 1.38
CA HIS A 2 -34.51 -4.47 1.72
C HIS A 2 -33.92 -5.35 0.61
N ASP A 3 -34.64 -5.55 -0.50
CA ASP A 3 -34.22 -6.55 -1.52
C ASP A 3 -33.32 -6.00 -2.66
N ARG A 4 -33.24 -4.69 -2.81
CA ARG A 4 -32.43 -4.07 -3.89
C ARG A 4 -30.95 -3.90 -3.54
N THR A 5 -30.64 -3.77 -2.25
CA THR A 5 -29.24 -3.58 -1.77
C THR A 5 -28.48 -4.90 -1.80
N ALA A 6 -29.12 -6.01 -1.41
CA ALA A 6 -28.50 -7.33 -1.43
C ALA A 6 -28.15 -7.79 -2.86
N ARG A 7 -28.96 -7.45 -3.87
CA ARG A 7 -28.67 -7.79 -5.28
C ARG A 7 -27.50 -7.01 -5.88
N ARG A 8 -27.25 -5.77 -5.43
CA ARG A 8 -26.11 -4.96 -5.93
C ARG A 8 -24.78 -5.42 -5.36
N ILE A 9 -24.76 -5.86 -4.10
CA ILE A 9 -23.57 -6.43 -3.47
C ILE A 9 -23.22 -7.78 -4.10
N ALA A 10 -24.23 -8.63 -4.36
CA ALA A 10 -24.04 -9.93 -5.02
C ALA A 10 -23.47 -9.80 -6.45
N SER A 11 -23.85 -8.74 -7.20
CA SER A 11 -23.33 -8.50 -8.55
C SER A 11 -21.88 -8.02 -8.57
N GLY A 12 -21.45 -7.22 -7.57
CA GLY A 12 -20.05 -6.76 -7.46
C GLY A 12 -19.10 -7.88 -7.02
N VAL A 13 -19.55 -8.75 -6.12
CA VAL A 13 -18.78 -9.93 -5.66
C VAL A 13 -18.67 -10.99 -6.77
N ALA A 14 -19.69 -11.14 -7.60
CA ALA A 14 -19.66 -12.06 -8.75
C ALA A 14 -18.67 -11.63 -9.84
N LEU A 15 -18.46 -10.32 -10.03
CA LEU A 15 -17.47 -9.82 -11.00
C LEU A 15 -16.04 -10.06 -10.51
N LEU A 16 -15.77 -9.89 -9.22
CA LEU A 16 -14.47 -10.20 -8.61
C LEU A 16 -14.20 -11.71 -8.53
N ALA A 17 -15.22 -12.52 -8.28
CA ALA A 17 -15.11 -13.98 -8.29
C ALA A 17 -14.93 -14.54 -9.71
N GLY A 18 -15.45 -13.89 -10.72
CA GLY A 18 -15.25 -14.27 -12.14
C GLY A 18 -13.81 -14.06 -12.61
N LEU A 19 -13.08 -13.09 -12.05
CA LEU A 19 -11.65 -12.88 -12.32
C LEU A 19 -10.77 -13.93 -11.61
N ALA A 20 -11.24 -14.55 -10.53
CA ALA A 20 -10.53 -15.61 -9.80
C ALA A 20 -10.75 -17.02 -10.39
N ALA A 21 -11.78 -17.22 -11.23
CA ALA A 21 -12.11 -18.51 -11.84
C ALA A 21 -11.38 -18.77 -13.19
N GLY A 22 -10.51 -17.84 -13.62
CA GLY A 22 -9.56 -18.11 -14.71
C GLY A 22 -8.61 -19.22 -14.27
N THR A 23 -8.43 -20.22 -15.10
CA THR A 23 -7.48 -21.34 -14.96
C THR A 23 -6.28 -20.93 -14.12
N THR A 24 -5.95 -21.70 -13.07
CA THR A 24 -4.75 -21.53 -12.25
C THR A 24 -3.52 -21.58 -13.16
N GLN A 25 -3.17 -20.49 -13.77
CA GLN A 25 -1.93 -20.39 -14.53
C GLN A 25 -0.79 -20.28 -13.52
N ALA A 26 0.15 -21.22 -13.62
CA ALA A 26 1.35 -21.20 -12.80
C ALA A 26 2.06 -19.84 -12.96
N ALA A 27 2.59 -19.31 -11.87
CA ALA A 27 3.42 -18.14 -11.91
C ALA A 27 4.62 -18.39 -12.85
N THR A 28 4.88 -17.43 -13.73
CA THR A 28 6.06 -17.47 -14.63
C THR A 28 7.32 -17.00 -13.91
N TRP A 29 7.15 -16.19 -12.88
CA TRP A 29 8.17 -15.73 -11.95
C TRP A 29 7.50 -15.30 -10.64
N SER A 30 8.25 -15.32 -9.55
CA SER A 30 7.82 -14.77 -8.27
C SER A 30 9.01 -14.26 -7.49
N ASP A 31 8.75 -13.32 -6.59
CA ASP A 31 9.66 -12.84 -5.56
C ASP A 31 8.89 -12.73 -4.26
N THR A 32 9.45 -13.30 -3.19
CA THR A 32 8.86 -13.27 -1.86
C THR A 32 9.92 -12.86 -0.85
N PHE A 33 9.58 -11.94 0.03
CA PHE A 33 10.50 -11.55 1.09
C PHE A 33 9.82 -11.31 2.42
N LEU A 34 10.60 -11.50 3.47
CA LEU A 34 10.34 -10.98 4.81
C LEU A 34 11.16 -9.72 4.99
N GLY A 35 10.50 -8.65 5.37
CA GLY A 35 11.10 -7.36 5.63
C GLY A 35 10.97 -6.93 7.09
N TYR A 36 11.87 -6.07 7.51
CA TYR A 36 11.79 -5.35 8.76
C TYR A 36 12.11 -3.89 8.52
N ARG A 37 11.24 -3.02 9.02
CA ARG A 37 11.40 -1.56 8.95
C ARG A 37 11.26 -0.97 10.34
N TYR A 38 12.14 -0.04 10.68
CA TYR A 38 12.19 0.65 11.97
C TYR A 38 12.33 2.15 11.78
N GLY A 39 11.62 2.91 12.58
CA GLY A 39 11.72 4.38 12.63
C GLY A 39 11.10 4.93 13.93
N THR A 40 11.49 6.13 14.30
CA THR A 40 11.15 6.76 15.59
C THR A 40 10.38 8.08 15.43
N GLN A 41 10.03 8.47 14.20
CA GLN A 41 9.39 9.76 13.90
C GLN A 41 8.08 9.58 13.11
N PHE A 42 7.38 8.46 13.34
CA PHE A 42 6.03 8.34 12.85
C PHE A 42 5.06 9.19 13.66
N THR A 43 3.92 9.52 13.08
CA THR A 43 2.88 10.30 13.75
C THR A 43 1.53 9.60 13.65
N GLU A 44 0.60 9.97 14.54
CA GLU A 44 -0.78 9.51 14.51
C GLU A 44 -1.74 10.70 14.67
N PRO A 45 -2.82 10.81 13.86
CA PRO A 45 -3.74 11.94 13.93
C PRO A 45 -4.32 12.16 15.34
N GLY A 46 -4.19 13.39 15.85
CA GLY A 46 -4.61 13.77 17.20
C GLY A 46 -3.54 13.53 18.27
N ASN A 47 -2.41 12.91 17.92
CA ASN A 47 -1.28 12.69 18.83
C ASN A 47 -0.15 13.70 18.53
N PRO A 48 0.26 14.53 19.50
CA PRO A 48 1.35 15.50 19.31
C PRO A 48 2.76 14.89 19.41
N ASN A 49 2.87 13.62 19.82
CA ASN A 49 4.15 12.95 20.04
C ASN A 49 4.57 12.16 18.81
N ASP A 50 5.88 12.05 18.60
CA ASP A 50 6.45 11.08 17.68
C ASP A 50 6.22 9.66 18.22
N VAL A 51 6.03 8.73 17.32
CA VAL A 51 5.76 7.32 17.60
C VAL A 51 6.89 6.48 17.03
N GLU A 52 7.50 5.65 17.87
CA GLU A 52 8.43 4.63 17.41
C GLU A 52 7.66 3.41 16.89
N LYS A 53 8.05 2.89 15.72
CA LYS A 53 7.43 1.69 15.15
C LYS A 53 8.44 0.66 14.70
N HIS A 54 8.17 -0.58 15.10
CA HIS A 54 8.74 -1.80 14.54
C HIS A 54 7.73 -2.39 13.56
N ILE A 55 8.15 -2.63 12.33
CA ILE A 55 7.24 -3.07 11.25
C ILE A 55 7.81 -4.33 10.63
N LEU A 56 7.12 -5.44 10.83
CA LEU A 56 7.39 -6.70 10.15
C LEU A 56 6.60 -6.73 8.85
N GLN A 57 7.27 -7.04 7.75
CA GLN A 57 6.70 -7.03 6.42
C GLN A 57 6.79 -8.40 5.78
N PHE A 58 5.69 -8.84 5.16
CA PHE A 58 5.67 -9.97 4.23
C PHE A 58 5.19 -9.45 2.88
N THR A 59 6.02 -9.64 1.85
CA THR A 59 5.66 -9.23 0.50
C THR A 59 5.80 -10.40 -0.47
N HIS A 60 4.81 -10.56 -1.33
CA HIS A 60 4.84 -11.50 -2.43
C HIS A 60 4.44 -10.81 -3.74
N VAL A 61 5.28 -10.93 -4.75
CA VAL A 61 5.00 -10.48 -6.11
C VAL A 61 5.11 -11.67 -7.05
N SER A 62 4.16 -11.83 -7.95
CA SER A 62 4.23 -12.90 -8.95
C SER A 62 3.66 -12.45 -10.28
N GLY A 63 4.31 -12.90 -11.37
CA GLY A 63 3.83 -12.71 -12.73
C GLY A 63 3.23 -13.98 -13.28
N TYR A 64 2.24 -13.85 -14.14
CA TYR A 64 1.63 -14.93 -14.90
C TYR A 64 1.44 -14.48 -16.36
N SER A 65 0.91 -15.36 -17.23
CA SER A 65 0.85 -15.08 -18.67
C SER A 65 0.14 -13.76 -19.02
N LEU A 66 -0.89 -13.35 -18.28
CA LEU A 66 -1.70 -12.16 -18.59
C LEU A 66 -1.41 -10.95 -17.70
N GLY A 67 -0.59 -11.09 -16.65
CA GLY A 67 -0.42 -9.99 -15.71
C GLY A 67 0.49 -10.30 -14.54
N GLN A 68 0.19 -9.66 -13.41
CA GLN A 68 0.93 -9.81 -12.17
C GLN A 68 0.05 -9.60 -10.93
N ASN A 69 0.52 -10.13 -9.81
CA ASN A 69 -0.06 -9.93 -8.48
C ASN A 69 0.97 -9.28 -7.57
N PHE A 70 0.50 -8.46 -6.66
CA PHE A 70 1.26 -7.90 -5.55
C PHE A 70 0.44 -8.09 -4.27
N LEU A 71 1.07 -8.63 -3.24
CA LEU A 71 0.51 -8.74 -1.90
C LEU A 71 1.55 -8.23 -0.92
N ASN A 72 1.14 -7.37 0.01
CA ASN A 72 1.97 -6.90 1.11
C ASN A 72 1.17 -6.94 2.41
N LEU A 73 1.74 -7.51 3.45
CA LEU A 73 1.24 -7.47 4.82
C LEU A 73 2.29 -6.81 5.71
N ASP A 74 1.94 -5.67 6.28
CA ASP A 74 2.70 -5.02 7.35
C ASP A 74 2.05 -5.36 8.71
N VAL A 75 2.83 -5.84 9.67
CA VAL A 75 2.46 -5.93 11.08
C VAL A 75 3.30 -4.93 11.84
N LEU A 76 2.64 -3.90 12.37
CA LEU A 76 3.27 -2.77 13.01
C LEU A 76 3.08 -2.87 14.53
N GLN A 77 4.16 -2.66 15.28
CA GLN A 77 4.14 -2.53 16.73
C GLN A 77 4.64 -1.13 17.08
N SER A 78 3.77 -0.33 17.67
CA SER A 78 4.10 1.01 18.17
C SER A 78 4.67 0.94 19.60
N ASP A 79 5.32 2.02 20.03
CA ASP A 79 5.63 2.27 21.44
C ASP A 79 4.40 2.79 22.21
N ASP A 80 4.58 3.16 23.47
CA ASP A 80 3.53 3.65 24.37
C ASP A 80 3.01 5.06 24.01
N ALA A 81 3.70 5.77 23.10
CA ALA A 81 3.19 7.03 22.54
C ALA A 81 1.93 6.82 21.67
N ASP A 82 1.71 5.62 21.14
CA ASP A 82 0.51 5.21 20.42
C ASP A 82 -0.07 3.95 21.09
N PRO A 83 -0.79 4.08 22.21
CA PRO A 83 -1.12 2.98 23.10
C PRO A 83 -2.24 2.08 22.55
N ALA A 84 -2.17 0.82 22.92
CA ALA A 84 -3.28 -0.12 22.77
C ALA A 84 -4.45 0.29 23.67
N SER A 85 -5.68 -0.03 23.26
CA SER A 85 -6.89 0.27 24.03
C SER A 85 -6.86 -0.38 25.41
N GLY A 86 -7.01 0.46 26.45
CA GLY A 86 -7.00 0.03 27.85
C GLY A 86 -5.68 -0.53 28.34
N GLY A 87 -4.57 -0.35 27.61
CA GLY A 87 -3.24 -0.87 27.91
C GLY A 87 -2.19 0.23 28.17
N GLU A 88 -1.10 -0.19 28.81
CA GLU A 88 0.12 0.63 28.99
C GLU A 88 1.15 0.36 27.87
N SER A 89 0.91 -0.64 27.02
CA SER A 89 1.79 -1.00 25.89
C SER A 89 1.33 -0.33 24.60
N GLY A 90 2.25 -0.17 23.65
CA GLY A 90 1.96 0.34 22.32
C GLY A 90 0.97 -0.52 21.54
N ALA A 91 0.36 0.08 20.53
CA ALA A 91 -0.63 -0.56 19.68
C ALA A 91 0.02 -1.53 18.68
N THR A 92 -0.73 -2.57 18.35
CA THR A 92 -0.44 -3.47 17.22
C THR A 92 -1.40 -3.18 16.07
N GLU A 93 -0.87 -3.05 14.87
CA GLU A 93 -1.62 -2.85 13.63
C GLU A 93 -1.27 -3.94 12.62
N ALA A 94 -2.24 -4.40 11.86
CA ALA A 94 -2.02 -5.20 10.67
C ALA A 94 -2.60 -4.46 9.46
N TYR A 95 -1.81 -4.30 8.40
CA TYR A 95 -2.21 -3.65 7.16
C TYR A 95 -1.89 -4.55 5.96
N LEU A 96 -2.93 -4.99 5.27
CA LEU A 96 -2.84 -5.84 4.09
C LEU A 96 -3.19 -5.05 2.84
N THR A 97 -2.32 -5.09 1.84
CA THR A 97 -2.55 -4.56 0.48
C THR A 97 -2.49 -5.69 -0.53
N TYR A 98 -3.47 -5.76 -1.41
CA TYR A 98 -3.44 -6.64 -2.57
C TYR A 98 -3.75 -5.87 -3.84
N ARG A 99 -2.99 -6.13 -4.91
CA ARG A 99 -3.22 -5.60 -6.26
C ARG A 99 -3.07 -6.70 -7.28
N HIS A 100 -4.05 -6.81 -8.15
CA HIS A 100 -4.04 -7.65 -9.34
C HIS A 100 -4.00 -6.76 -10.57
N GLN A 101 -3.05 -6.99 -11.47
CA GLN A 101 -2.88 -6.19 -12.68
C GLN A 101 -2.94 -7.08 -13.91
N LEU A 102 -3.87 -6.77 -14.82
CA LEU A 102 -3.95 -7.34 -16.16
C LEU A 102 -3.17 -6.45 -17.13
N HIS A 103 -2.33 -7.02 -17.96
CA HIS A 103 -1.56 -6.33 -19.00
C HIS A 103 -2.27 -6.48 -20.34
N PHE A 104 -2.70 -5.38 -20.94
CA PHE A 104 -3.47 -5.44 -22.19
C PHE A 104 -2.64 -5.94 -23.35
N GLY A 105 -1.34 -5.60 -23.40
CA GLY A 105 -0.44 -6.15 -24.41
C GLY A 105 -0.37 -7.67 -24.39
N LYS A 106 -0.41 -8.28 -23.20
CA LYS A 106 -0.46 -9.74 -23.06
C LYS A 106 -1.84 -10.33 -23.35
N LEU A 107 -2.91 -9.57 -23.04
CA LEU A 107 -4.29 -10.02 -23.24
C LEU A 107 -4.68 -10.01 -24.72
N PHE A 108 -4.22 -9.01 -25.48
CA PHE A 108 -4.54 -8.84 -26.89
C PHE A 108 -3.44 -9.33 -27.84
N ASP A 109 -2.34 -9.87 -27.29
CA ASP A 109 -1.13 -10.29 -28.02
C ASP A 109 -0.51 -9.16 -28.87
N GLU A 110 -0.73 -7.91 -28.43
CA GLU A 110 -0.22 -6.69 -29.07
C GLU A 110 -0.01 -5.59 -28.03
N PRO A 111 1.23 -5.08 -27.84
CA PRO A 111 1.51 -4.04 -26.87
C PRO A 111 0.75 -2.75 -27.17
N LEU A 112 0.09 -2.18 -26.14
CA LEU A 112 -0.49 -0.84 -26.22
C LEU A 112 0.55 0.21 -25.86
N ALA A 113 1.57 0.35 -26.73
CA ALA A 113 2.70 1.24 -26.51
C ALA A 113 2.48 2.61 -27.15
N PHE A 114 2.86 3.69 -26.43
CA PHE A 114 2.88 5.06 -26.96
C PHE A 114 3.84 5.94 -26.14
N GLY A 115 4.64 6.76 -26.83
CA GLY A 115 5.66 7.59 -26.17
C GLY A 115 6.56 6.77 -25.25
N PRO A 116 6.69 7.13 -23.95
CA PRO A 116 7.48 6.37 -22.97
C PRO A 116 6.73 5.19 -22.33
N VAL A 117 5.47 4.96 -22.70
CA VAL A 117 4.64 3.87 -22.17
C VAL A 117 4.82 2.63 -23.03
N LYS A 118 5.27 1.52 -22.43
CA LYS A 118 5.43 0.24 -23.12
C LYS A 118 4.16 -0.62 -23.14
N ASP A 119 3.26 -0.42 -22.20
CA ASP A 119 1.98 -1.14 -22.11
C ASP A 119 1.00 -0.40 -21.20
N VAL A 120 -0.28 -0.71 -21.35
CA VAL A 120 -1.38 -0.29 -20.49
C VAL A 120 -1.97 -1.52 -19.82
N GLY A 121 -2.37 -1.39 -18.56
CA GLY A 121 -3.04 -2.46 -17.83
C GLY A 121 -4.29 -1.97 -17.12
N LEU A 122 -5.04 -2.91 -16.59
CA LEU A 122 -6.12 -2.67 -15.63
C LEU A 122 -5.70 -3.27 -14.29
N THR A 123 -5.66 -2.43 -13.26
CA THR A 123 -5.36 -2.87 -11.88
C THR A 123 -6.62 -2.82 -11.05
N GLY A 124 -6.87 -3.87 -10.29
CA GLY A 124 -7.89 -3.94 -9.25
C GLY A 124 -7.30 -4.48 -7.96
N GLY A 125 -7.85 -4.10 -6.82
CA GLY A 125 -7.33 -4.58 -5.55
C GLY A 125 -8.06 -4.05 -4.34
N PHE A 126 -7.49 -4.35 -3.17
CA PHE A 126 -8.06 -3.94 -1.89
C PHE A 126 -6.97 -3.68 -0.85
N ASP A 127 -7.33 -2.85 0.14
CA ASP A 127 -6.58 -2.68 1.37
C ASP A 127 -7.47 -3.03 2.57
N LEU A 128 -6.90 -3.73 3.54
CA LEU A 128 -7.53 -4.06 4.80
C LEU A 128 -6.60 -3.66 5.95
N ASN A 129 -7.18 -3.09 7.00
CA ASN A 129 -6.42 -2.71 8.17
C ASN A 129 -7.20 -3.05 9.45
N THR A 130 -6.46 -3.31 10.53
CA THR A 130 -6.97 -3.36 11.87
C THR A 130 -5.90 -2.90 12.84
N LYS A 131 -6.27 -2.12 13.87
CA LYS A 131 -5.37 -1.61 14.91
C LYS A 131 -6.08 -1.65 16.25
N ASN A 132 -5.40 -2.06 17.30
CA ASN A 132 -5.98 -2.29 18.62
C ASN A 132 -5.95 -1.05 19.54
N THR A 133 -5.91 0.17 18.97
CA THR A 133 -6.10 1.42 19.74
C THR A 133 -7.55 1.59 20.20
N GLU A 134 -7.84 2.62 21.01
CA GLU A 134 -9.21 2.99 21.38
C GLU A 134 -10.06 3.35 20.16
N PHE A 135 -9.45 3.99 19.14
CA PHE A 135 -10.09 4.29 17.87
C PHE A 135 -10.49 3.02 17.10
N ALA A 136 -9.74 1.94 17.26
CA ALA A 136 -9.99 0.61 16.68
C ALA A 136 -10.35 0.64 15.17
N PRO A 137 -9.53 1.23 14.29
CA PRO A 137 -9.85 1.31 12.87
C PRO A 137 -9.96 -0.08 12.23
N ARG A 138 -10.85 -0.21 11.26
CA ARG A 138 -11.04 -1.39 10.42
C ARG A 138 -11.26 -0.97 8.97
N LYS A 139 -10.22 -0.39 8.38
CA LYS A 139 -10.27 0.06 6.98
C LYS A 139 -10.53 -1.12 6.05
N ARG A 140 -11.42 -0.90 5.11
CA ARG A 140 -11.69 -1.74 3.95
C ARG A 140 -11.75 -0.81 2.75
N MET A 141 -10.85 -0.94 1.82
CA MET A 141 -10.80 -0.11 0.63
C MET A 141 -10.74 -0.98 -0.62
N LEU A 142 -11.49 -0.63 -1.63
CA LEU A 142 -11.42 -1.22 -2.96
C LEU A 142 -10.86 -0.20 -3.93
N VAL A 143 -10.01 -0.64 -4.84
CA VAL A 143 -9.48 0.20 -5.92
C VAL A 143 -9.60 -0.51 -7.26
N VAL A 144 -9.86 0.26 -8.32
CA VAL A 144 -9.83 -0.23 -9.70
C VAL A 144 -9.50 0.92 -10.66
N GLY A 145 -8.66 0.66 -11.65
CA GLY A 145 -8.35 1.67 -12.66
C GLY A 145 -7.21 1.30 -13.60
N PRO A 146 -6.97 2.13 -14.63
CA PRO A 146 -5.89 1.93 -15.58
C PRO A 146 -4.52 2.13 -14.94
N THR A 147 -3.54 1.41 -15.47
CA THR A 147 -2.13 1.52 -15.12
C THR A 147 -1.30 1.68 -16.37
N LEU A 148 -0.47 2.72 -16.42
CA LEU A 148 0.54 2.94 -17.45
C LEU A 148 1.86 2.32 -16.99
N LYS A 149 2.44 1.45 -17.81
CA LYS A 149 3.73 0.80 -17.58
C LYS A 149 4.80 1.48 -18.42
N PHE A 150 5.76 2.11 -17.77
CA PHE A 150 6.81 2.83 -18.49
C PHE A 150 7.90 1.89 -18.98
N ASP A 151 8.45 2.24 -20.16
CA ASP A 151 9.59 1.51 -20.73
C ASP A 151 10.89 1.97 -20.06
N LEU A 152 11.49 1.06 -19.30
CA LEU A 152 12.74 1.27 -18.61
C LEU A 152 13.74 0.18 -19.00
N PRO A 153 15.05 0.49 -19.11
CA PRO A 153 16.07 -0.51 -19.39
C PRO A 153 16.15 -1.62 -18.32
N LYS A 154 15.91 -1.26 -17.07
CA LYS A 154 15.89 -2.18 -15.91
C LYS A 154 14.85 -1.71 -14.90
N GLY A 155 14.23 -2.67 -14.17
CA GLY A 155 13.23 -2.36 -13.15
C GLY A 155 11.86 -2.03 -13.71
N PHE A 156 11.08 -1.28 -12.93
CA PHE A 156 9.73 -0.87 -13.32
C PHE A 156 9.38 0.51 -12.79
N LEU A 157 8.47 1.18 -13.49
CA LEU A 157 7.77 2.38 -13.08
C LEU A 157 6.34 2.27 -13.59
N ASP A 158 5.38 2.23 -12.70
CA ASP A 158 3.95 2.10 -13.00
C ASP A 158 3.21 3.32 -12.44
N LEU A 159 2.38 3.96 -13.27
CA LEU A 159 1.49 5.06 -12.89
C LEU A 159 0.05 4.59 -13.04
N SER A 160 -0.70 4.60 -11.94
CA SER A 160 -2.11 4.19 -11.93
C SER A 160 -3.02 5.34 -11.54
N LEU A 161 -4.21 5.37 -12.13
CA LEU A 161 -5.30 6.23 -11.72
C LEU A 161 -6.46 5.33 -11.28
N PHE A 162 -6.73 5.28 -9.97
CA PHE A 162 -7.76 4.43 -9.39
C PHE A 162 -9.02 5.21 -9.04
N TYR A 163 -10.16 4.60 -9.28
CA TYR A 163 -11.38 4.84 -8.55
C TYR A 163 -11.28 4.05 -7.24
N ALA A 164 -11.41 4.74 -6.12
CA ALA A 164 -11.29 4.19 -4.78
C ALA A 164 -12.58 4.35 -3.99
N HIS A 165 -12.91 3.33 -3.20
CA HIS A 165 -14.04 3.37 -2.28
C HIS A 165 -13.64 2.75 -0.94
N GLU A 166 -13.85 3.48 0.14
CA GLU A 166 -13.34 3.15 1.48
C GLU A 166 -14.48 3.08 2.50
N TRP A 167 -14.41 2.08 3.35
CA TRP A 167 -15.18 1.94 4.59
C TRP A 167 -14.23 1.82 5.75
N ASN A 168 -14.62 2.35 6.90
CA ASN A 168 -13.80 2.24 8.10
C ASN A 168 -14.66 2.19 9.35
N HIS A 169 -14.03 1.98 10.52
CA HIS A 169 -14.66 1.91 11.83
C HIS A 169 -13.98 2.87 12.80
N CYS A 170 -14.75 3.43 13.72
CA CYS A 170 -14.28 4.14 14.89
C CYS A 170 -14.94 3.57 16.16
N GLY A 171 -14.13 3.07 17.09
CA GLY A 171 -14.58 2.57 18.40
C GLY A 171 -14.54 3.61 19.51
N ALA A 172 -13.93 4.79 19.27
CA ALA A 172 -13.74 5.81 20.29
C ALA A 172 -15.05 6.54 20.59
N GLY A 173 -15.23 6.94 21.86
CA GLY A 173 -16.46 7.57 22.34
C GLY A 173 -16.75 8.98 21.79
N PHE A 174 -15.80 9.59 21.06
CA PHE A 174 -15.98 10.87 20.40
C PHE A 174 -16.52 10.77 18.97
N CYS A 175 -16.61 9.56 18.41
CA CYS A 175 -17.16 9.35 17.07
C CYS A 175 -18.68 9.41 17.11
N GLU A 176 -19.29 10.26 16.26
CA GLU A 176 -20.75 10.33 16.13
C GLU A 176 -21.34 9.06 15.50
N VAL A 177 -20.56 8.41 14.62
CA VAL A 177 -20.90 7.14 13.99
C VAL A 177 -19.73 6.16 14.11
N ASN A 178 -20.03 4.88 14.37
CA ASN A 178 -18.99 3.85 14.49
C ASN A 178 -18.54 3.29 13.14
N GLU A 179 -19.45 3.20 12.18
CA GLU A 179 -19.15 2.72 10.82
C GLU A 179 -19.37 3.86 9.84
N ILE A 180 -18.37 4.11 9.00
CA ILE A 180 -18.44 5.12 7.96
C ILE A 180 -18.19 4.50 6.59
N GLU A 181 -18.96 4.94 5.61
CA GLU A 181 -18.72 4.76 4.19
C GLU A 181 -18.34 6.11 3.62
N PHE A 182 -17.09 6.28 3.25
CA PHE A 182 -16.61 7.52 2.64
C PHE A 182 -17.14 7.69 1.23
N ALA A 183 -17.28 8.93 0.76
CA ALA A 183 -17.55 9.18 -0.63
C ALA A 183 -16.47 8.58 -1.52
N PRO A 184 -16.82 7.97 -2.67
CA PRO A 184 -15.81 7.50 -3.61
C PRO A 184 -14.90 8.64 -4.08
N TYR A 185 -13.62 8.32 -4.24
CA TYR A 185 -12.61 9.29 -4.65
C TYR A 185 -11.65 8.68 -5.69
N TYR A 186 -10.82 9.50 -6.29
CA TYR A 186 -9.73 9.02 -7.13
C TYR A 186 -8.41 9.02 -6.37
N GLN A 187 -7.59 8.01 -6.67
CA GLN A 187 -6.23 7.87 -6.17
C GLN A 187 -5.26 7.85 -7.35
N ILE A 188 -4.21 8.67 -7.31
CA ILE A 188 -3.06 8.53 -8.19
C ILE A 188 -2.02 7.71 -7.44
N ASN A 189 -1.56 6.63 -8.03
CA ASN A 189 -0.50 5.79 -7.47
C ASN A 189 0.67 5.74 -8.45
N LEU A 190 1.86 6.05 -7.98
CA LEU A 190 3.13 5.83 -8.67
C LEU A 190 3.92 4.79 -7.88
N ALA A 191 4.34 3.70 -8.54
CA ALA A 191 5.14 2.65 -7.92
C ALA A 191 6.39 2.38 -8.76
N TRP A 192 7.53 2.16 -8.09
CA TRP A 192 8.80 1.93 -8.76
C TRP A 192 9.70 0.95 -8.03
N GLY A 193 10.55 0.30 -8.83
CA GLY A 193 11.67 -0.50 -8.38
C GLY A 193 12.80 -0.39 -9.41
N LEU A 194 13.80 0.43 -9.10
CA LEU A 194 14.86 0.85 -10.01
C LEU A 194 16.21 0.30 -9.51
N PRO A 195 16.73 -0.78 -10.11
CA PRO A 195 18.10 -1.21 -9.82
C PRO A 195 19.09 -0.16 -10.31
N LEU A 196 20.02 0.17 -9.45
CA LEU A 196 21.07 1.16 -9.68
C LEU A 196 22.43 0.52 -9.48
N GLU A 197 23.39 0.82 -10.33
CA GLU A 197 24.78 0.42 -10.17
C GLU A 197 25.64 1.66 -10.00
N LEU A 198 26.14 1.91 -8.79
CA LEU A 198 27.05 3.02 -8.51
C LEU A 198 28.44 2.47 -8.26
N GLY A 199 29.22 2.36 -9.32
CA GLY A 199 30.52 1.67 -9.28
C GLY A 199 30.33 0.18 -8.97
N ALA A 200 30.91 -0.28 -7.84
CA ALA A 200 30.77 -1.65 -7.38
C ALA A 200 29.57 -1.87 -6.43
N LEU A 201 28.78 -0.84 -6.14
CA LEU A 201 27.65 -0.92 -5.23
C LEU A 201 26.36 -1.31 -5.96
N PRO A 202 25.81 -2.49 -5.71
CA PRO A 202 24.52 -2.92 -6.24
C PRO A 202 23.41 -2.31 -5.39
N LEU A 203 22.77 -1.28 -5.90
CA LEU A 203 21.72 -0.55 -5.20
C LEU A 203 20.35 -0.79 -5.85
N LYS A 204 19.30 -0.57 -5.10
CA LYS A 204 17.91 -0.54 -5.56
C LYS A 204 17.22 0.67 -4.95
N PHE A 205 16.64 1.55 -5.77
CA PHE A 205 15.75 2.61 -5.33
C PHE A 205 14.31 2.16 -5.58
N GLN A 206 13.55 2.00 -4.51
CA GLN A 206 12.20 1.46 -4.56
C GLN A 206 11.22 2.29 -3.75
N GLY A 207 9.93 2.16 -4.08
CA GLY A 207 8.90 2.83 -3.31
C GLY A 207 7.59 2.99 -4.05
N PHE A 208 6.72 3.78 -3.43
CA PHE A 208 5.48 4.23 -4.03
C PHE A 208 5.11 5.62 -3.52
N TYR A 209 4.27 6.29 -4.30
CA TYR A 209 3.60 7.53 -3.92
C TYR A 209 2.10 7.38 -4.19
N ASN A 210 1.28 7.74 -3.21
CA ASN A 210 -0.16 7.84 -3.35
C ASN A 210 -0.60 9.29 -3.12
N PHE A 211 -1.42 9.80 -4.03
CA PHE A 211 -2.24 10.97 -3.82
C PHE A 211 -3.70 10.51 -3.80
N ASN A 212 -4.37 10.70 -2.66
CA ASN A 212 -5.79 10.44 -2.51
C ASN A 212 -6.54 11.76 -2.50
N HIS A 213 -7.55 11.90 -3.34
CA HIS A 213 -8.46 13.05 -3.27
C HIS A 213 -9.28 12.99 -1.99
N GLU A 214 -9.87 14.12 -1.61
CA GLU A 214 -10.83 14.19 -0.50
C GLU A 214 -11.93 13.14 -0.67
N LYS A 215 -12.41 12.59 0.44
CA LYS A 215 -13.37 11.47 0.46
C LYS A 215 -14.66 11.75 1.21
N GLY A 216 -15.06 13.05 1.26
CA GLY A 216 -16.24 13.52 1.99
C GLY A 216 -15.95 13.76 3.47
N ASP A 217 -16.93 13.53 4.32
CA ASP A 217 -16.85 13.85 5.75
C ASP A 217 -16.29 12.69 6.58
N ASP A 218 -15.62 13.02 7.67
CA ASP A 218 -15.11 12.09 8.69
C ASP A 218 -16.20 11.65 9.68
N TYR A 219 -15.81 10.92 10.74
CA TYR A 219 -16.69 10.41 11.81
C TYR A 219 -17.35 11.49 12.65
N GLN A 220 -16.92 12.72 12.55
CA GLN A 220 -17.43 13.90 13.28
C GLN A 220 -18.15 14.87 12.34
N GLY A 221 -18.32 14.52 11.06
CA GLY A 221 -18.92 15.39 10.05
C GLY A 221 -18.00 16.51 9.56
N ASN A 222 -16.69 16.40 9.78
CA ASN A 222 -15.73 17.35 9.21
C ASN A 222 -15.31 16.88 7.83
N ALA A 223 -15.16 17.84 6.89
CA ALA A 223 -14.64 17.53 5.57
C ALA A 223 -13.23 16.94 5.66
N THR A 224 -12.94 15.91 4.86
CA THR A 224 -11.59 15.37 4.73
C THR A 224 -10.80 16.18 3.71
N GLU A 225 -9.48 16.21 3.87
CA GLU A 225 -8.54 16.81 2.92
C GLU A 225 -7.85 15.76 2.04
N SER A 226 -7.29 16.21 0.93
CA SER A 226 -6.47 15.36 0.07
C SER A 226 -5.24 14.86 0.81
N GLU A 227 -4.97 13.56 0.72
CA GLU A 227 -3.90 12.88 1.41
C GLU A 227 -2.75 12.56 0.46
N GLN A 228 -1.51 12.68 0.94
CA GLN A 228 -0.31 12.30 0.20
C GLN A 228 0.54 11.35 1.03
N LEU A 229 0.89 10.21 0.48
CA LEU A 229 1.79 9.25 1.10
C LEU A 229 2.90 8.87 0.12
N LEU A 230 4.13 9.22 0.46
CA LEU A 230 5.35 8.71 -0.17
C LEU A 230 6.04 7.75 0.80
N ARG A 231 6.35 6.55 0.33
CA ARG A 231 7.25 5.63 1.03
C ARG A 231 8.33 5.17 0.07
N THR A 232 9.58 5.44 0.40
CA THR A 232 10.72 5.15 -0.49
C THR A 232 11.91 4.61 0.29
N ALA A 233 12.78 3.86 -0.38
CA ALA A 233 14.01 3.34 0.19
C ALA A 233 15.13 3.24 -0.84
N LEU A 234 16.36 3.48 -0.39
CA LEU A 234 17.58 3.14 -1.08
C LEU A 234 18.21 1.94 -0.38
N MET A 235 18.23 0.82 -1.07
CA MET A 235 18.65 -0.48 -0.55
C MET A 235 19.96 -0.92 -1.20
N LEU A 236 20.84 -1.56 -0.43
CA LEU A 236 22.10 -2.17 -0.85
C LEU A 236 21.93 -3.68 -0.82
N ASP A 237 22.33 -4.38 -1.89
CA ASP A 237 22.42 -5.84 -1.91
C ASP A 237 23.62 -6.33 -1.08
N VAL A 238 23.36 -6.55 0.20
CA VAL A 238 24.37 -7.01 1.16
C VAL A 238 24.73 -8.47 0.87
N GLY A 239 23.79 -9.30 0.44
CA GLY A 239 24.03 -10.69 0.07
C GLY A 239 25.05 -10.81 -1.03
N ARG A 240 24.91 -10.04 -2.10
CA ARG A 240 25.89 -9.99 -3.19
C ARG A 240 27.28 -9.58 -2.72
N LEU A 241 27.39 -8.57 -1.84
CA LEU A 241 28.68 -8.06 -1.38
C LEU A 241 29.36 -8.97 -0.36
N ALA A 242 28.59 -9.63 0.53
CA ALA A 242 29.13 -10.37 1.66
C ALA A 242 29.48 -11.83 1.31
N TRP A 243 28.68 -12.48 0.47
CA TRP A 243 28.85 -13.91 0.14
C TRP A 243 28.52 -14.28 -1.31
N GLY A 244 28.26 -13.28 -2.18
CA GLY A 244 28.06 -13.49 -3.62
C GLY A 244 26.67 -13.92 -4.05
N GLU A 245 25.69 -14.00 -3.14
CA GLU A 245 24.29 -14.33 -3.46
C GLU A 245 23.51 -13.07 -3.78
N GLU A 246 23.18 -12.89 -5.06
CA GLU A 246 22.47 -11.70 -5.51
C GLU A 246 20.98 -11.73 -5.11
N ASN A 247 20.45 -10.58 -4.76
CA ASN A 247 19.03 -10.37 -4.45
C ASN A 247 18.48 -11.15 -3.25
N GLN A 248 19.33 -11.69 -2.38
CA GLN A 248 18.89 -12.46 -1.21
C GLN A 248 18.72 -11.60 0.04
N LEU A 249 19.70 -10.75 0.37
CA LEU A 249 19.65 -9.86 1.53
C LEU A 249 19.90 -8.43 1.12
N TRP A 250 18.92 -7.60 1.36
CA TRP A 250 18.98 -6.16 1.17
C TRP A 250 18.94 -5.44 2.51
N ALA A 251 19.71 -4.39 2.66
CA ALA A 251 19.65 -3.49 3.80
C ALA A 251 19.76 -2.04 3.31
N GLY A 252 19.08 -1.12 3.96
CA GLY A 252 19.10 0.26 3.50
C GLY A 252 18.38 1.23 4.40
N ILE A 253 18.26 2.44 3.88
CA ILE A 253 17.56 3.55 4.50
C ILE A 253 16.32 3.89 3.69
N GLY A 254 15.26 4.23 4.39
CA GLY A 254 14.02 4.67 3.77
C GLY A 254 13.51 5.97 4.36
N TYR A 255 12.42 6.44 3.79
CA TYR A 255 11.74 7.63 4.23
C TYR A 255 10.24 7.50 3.98
N GLU A 256 9.44 7.83 5.00
CA GLU A 256 8.00 7.98 4.89
C GLU A 256 7.65 9.46 5.03
N TYR A 257 7.04 10.00 3.98
CA TYR A 257 6.43 11.32 3.95
C TYR A 257 4.93 11.15 3.84
N TRP A 258 4.18 11.64 4.82
CA TRP A 258 2.73 11.57 4.80
C TRP A 258 2.15 12.93 5.15
N ARG A 259 1.19 13.40 4.39
CA ARG A 259 0.47 14.66 4.64
C ARG A 259 -1.01 14.40 4.68
N ASN A 260 -1.69 15.08 5.57
CA ASN A 260 -3.12 14.93 5.83
C ASN A 260 -3.50 13.46 6.04
N LYS A 261 -2.79 12.81 6.94
CA LYS A 261 -2.88 11.36 7.19
C LYS A 261 -4.33 10.92 7.41
N PHE A 262 -4.79 9.99 6.56
CA PHE A 262 -6.18 9.49 6.48
C PHE A 262 -7.23 10.56 6.12
N GLY A 263 -6.83 11.68 5.50
CA GLY A 263 -7.68 12.81 5.20
C GLY A 263 -7.89 13.77 6.37
N ASN A 264 -7.19 13.56 7.49
CA ASN A 264 -7.22 14.47 8.62
C ASN A 264 -6.36 15.70 8.37
N HIS A 265 -6.78 16.86 8.89
CA HIS A 265 -6.06 18.13 8.80
C HIS A 265 -6.25 18.95 10.07
N ASP A 266 -5.53 20.06 10.21
CA ASP A 266 -5.67 21.05 11.28
C ASP A 266 -5.61 20.49 12.72
N LYS A 267 -4.90 19.37 12.91
CA LYS A 267 -4.66 18.74 14.21
C LYS A 267 -3.24 18.17 14.29
N PRO A 268 -2.68 17.96 15.50
CA PRO A 268 -1.37 17.32 15.64
C PRO A 268 -1.32 15.94 15.00
N GLY A 269 -0.15 15.52 14.53
CA GLY A 269 0.13 14.16 14.08
C GLY A 269 -0.48 13.77 12.72
N VAL A 270 -0.96 14.75 11.93
CA VAL A 270 -1.47 14.50 10.58
C VAL A 270 -0.39 14.42 9.52
N ASP A 271 0.80 14.89 9.84
CA ASP A 271 1.96 14.90 8.95
C ASP A 271 3.08 14.04 9.54
N THR A 272 3.63 13.15 8.72
CA THR A 272 4.76 12.27 9.06
C THR A 272 5.96 12.61 8.18
N ASP A 273 7.13 12.71 8.81
CA ASP A 273 8.45 12.81 8.19
C ASP A 273 9.39 11.83 8.89
N ALA A 274 9.31 10.56 8.54
CA ALA A 274 9.96 9.48 9.27
C ALA A 274 11.09 8.83 8.45
N PRO A 275 12.37 9.09 8.75
CA PRO A 275 13.46 8.26 8.27
C PRO A 275 13.35 6.85 8.86
N THR A 276 13.67 5.84 8.07
CA THR A 276 13.59 4.44 8.48
C THR A 276 14.85 3.66 8.14
N LEU A 277 15.12 2.63 8.93
CA LEU A 277 16.06 1.57 8.60
C LEU A 277 15.28 0.37 8.07
N GLN A 278 15.79 -0.30 7.04
CA GLN A 278 15.09 -1.40 6.39
C GLN A 278 16.02 -2.56 6.10
N VAL A 279 15.50 -3.77 6.25
CA VAL A 279 16.15 -5.03 5.86
C VAL A 279 15.11 -5.89 5.16
N GLU A 280 15.49 -6.58 4.08
CA GLU A 280 14.64 -7.50 3.32
C GLU A 280 15.40 -8.80 3.07
N TRP A 281 14.79 -9.94 3.39
CA TRP A 281 15.30 -11.27 3.09
C TRP A 281 14.41 -11.94 2.08
N HIS A 282 14.93 -12.15 0.87
CA HIS A 282 14.25 -12.75 -0.28
C HIS A 282 14.49 -14.26 -0.35
N PHE A 283 13.48 -15.05 -0.75
CA PHE A 283 13.55 -16.52 -0.84
C PHE A 283 12.58 -17.09 -1.89
#